data_f43fd5070350715c3f1e1bd7117b3a53
#
_entry.id   f43fd5070350715c3f1e1bd7117b3a53
#
_cell.length_a   1.000
_cell.length_b   1.000
_cell.length_c   1.000
_cell.angle_alpha   90.00
_cell.angle_beta   90.00
_cell.angle_gamma   90.00
#
_symmetry.space_group_name_H-M   'P 1'
#
loop_
_entity.id
_entity.type
_entity.pdbx_description
1 polymer ?
#
loop_
_entity_poly.entity_id
_entity_poly.type
_entity_poly.pdbx_seq_one_letter_code
_entity_poly.pdbx_strand_id
1 'polypeptide(L)'
;MSLRLNISGVRKSYNGKPVLNACSFSFDRNGVYVLTGSNGSGKSTLLRICALIESPDNGEVIYFSGNNIISKDILLRRRITLVLPGIGLFNTTVFNNAAYGLKIRGGKNKETERKVNNALKFVGLIHKKNHNALTLSSGEIQRLGIARAMAIEPEMLFLDEPTASIDNENTEIVENIILNMKKEGRSKTIIATHDMLQAGRLGDCMLLMDEGKIIKV
;
A
#
# COMPACT_ATOMS: atom_id res chain seq x y z
N MET A 1 18.87 -6.47 -3.17
CA MET A 1 18.20 -7.47 -2.28
C MET A 1 16.84 -6.93 -1.89
N SER A 2 15.75 -7.70 -2.06
CA SER A 2 14.39 -7.24 -1.75
C SER A 2 14.16 -7.15 -0.25
N LEU A 3 13.35 -6.18 0.16
CA LEU A 3 12.92 -5.98 1.54
C LEU A 3 12.04 -7.16 1.99
N ARG A 4 12.31 -7.74 3.17
CA ARG A 4 11.44 -8.74 3.80
C ARG A 4 10.89 -8.17 5.10
N LEU A 5 9.68 -8.61 5.46
CA LEU A 5 8.98 -8.20 6.67
C LEU A 5 8.56 -9.43 7.46
N ASN A 6 8.91 -9.45 8.73
CA ASN A 6 8.43 -10.44 9.69
C ASN A 6 7.64 -9.75 10.80
N ILE A 7 6.48 -10.28 11.11
CA ILE A 7 5.68 -9.88 12.27
C ILE A 7 5.57 -11.08 13.21
N SER A 8 5.76 -10.84 14.51
CA SER A 8 5.77 -11.88 15.53
C SER A 8 4.98 -11.44 16.76
N GLY A 9 3.91 -12.17 17.06
CA GLY A 9 3.09 -11.96 18.25
C GLY A 9 2.44 -10.60 18.37
N VAL A 10 2.21 -9.90 17.24
CA VAL A 10 1.70 -8.53 17.21
C VAL A 10 0.30 -8.45 17.84
N ARG A 11 0.15 -7.61 18.86
CA ARG A 11 -1.12 -7.30 19.54
C ARG A 11 -1.40 -5.82 19.46
N LYS A 12 -2.68 -5.46 19.33
CA LYS A 12 -3.16 -4.08 19.36
C LYS A 12 -4.57 -4.00 19.93
N SER A 13 -4.79 -3.03 20.79
CA SER A 13 -6.10 -2.74 21.37
C SER A 13 -6.43 -1.25 21.25
N TYR A 14 -7.70 -0.91 21.11
CA TYR A 14 -8.18 0.45 21.18
C TYR A 14 -9.27 0.54 22.24
N ASN A 15 -9.12 1.46 23.18
CA ASN A 15 -10.06 1.65 24.29
C ASN A 15 -10.36 0.33 25.04
N GLY A 16 -9.34 -0.49 25.27
CA GLY A 16 -9.47 -1.78 25.93
C GLY A 16 -10.04 -2.93 25.07
N LYS A 17 -10.46 -2.67 23.84
CA LYS A 17 -10.96 -3.70 22.91
C LYS A 17 -9.82 -4.24 22.06
N PRO A 18 -9.51 -5.55 22.09
CA PRO A 18 -8.48 -6.13 21.26
C PRO A 18 -8.90 -6.11 19.80
N VAL A 19 -7.98 -5.71 18.91
CA VAL A 19 -8.15 -5.67 17.45
C VAL A 19 -7.16 -6.62 16.76
N LEU A 20 -5.93 -6.73 17.28
CA LEU A 20 -4.96 -7.71 16.84
C LEU A 20 -4.59 -8.64 18.01
N ASN A 21 -4.59 -9.94 17.74
CA ASN A 21 -4.39 -10.96 18.78
C ASN A 21 -3.26 -11.91 18.40
N ALA A 22 -2.02 -11.52 18.71
CA ALA A 22 -0.80 -12.28 18.47
C ALA A 22 -0.58 -12.66 16.99
N CYS A 23 -0.78 -11.71 16.09
CA CYS A 23 -0.53 -11.90 14.65
C CYS A 23 0.94 -12.23 14.42
N SER A 24 1.20 -13.30 13.67
CA SER A 24 2.55 -13.69 13.25
C SER A 24 2.52 -14.12 11.79
N PHE A 25 3.41 -13.57 10.97
CA PHE A 25 3.57 -13.95 9.56
C PHE A 25 4.87 -13.38 8.97
N SER A 26 5.42 -14.09 7.97
CA SER A 26 6.61 -13.64 7.21
C SER A 26 6.25 -13.32 5.77
N PHE A 27 6.42 -12.06 5.38
CA PHE A 27 6.32 -11.59 3.99
C PHE A 27 7.71 -11.67 3.34
N ASP A 28 8.12 -12.86 2.95
CA ASP A 28 9.49 -13.17 2.48
C ASP A 28 9.59 -13.26 0.96
N ARG A 29 8.55 -13.73 0.26
CA ARG A 29 8.52 -13.86 -1.21
C ARG A 29 8.18 -12.54 -1.88
N ASN A 30 8.68 -12.33 -3.09
CA ASN A 30 8.17 -11.25 -3.94
C ASN A 30 6.78 -11.62 -4.46
N GLY A 31 5.98 -10.60 -4.79
CA GLY A 31 4.62 -10.80 -5.28
C GLY A 31 3.57 -10.04 -4.48
N VAL A 32 2.33 -10.45 -4.67
CA VAL A 32 1.15 -9.84 -4.05
C VAL A 32 0.60 -10.76 -2.95
N TYR A 33 0.62 -10.27 -1.73
CA TYR A 33 -0.08 -10.87 -0.60
C TYR A 33 -1.44 -10.19 -0.44
N VAL A 34 -2.51 -10.96 -0.30
CA VAL A 34 -3.83 -10.40 -0.04
C VAL A 34 -4.32 -10.85 1.32
N LEU A 35 -4.59 -9.89 2.18
CA LEU A 35 -5.15 -10.05 3.50
C LEU A 35 -6.67 -9.85 3.40
N THR A 36 -7.43 -10.92 3.52
CA THR A 36 -8.90 -10.91 3.48
C THR A 36 -9.50 -11.01 4.88
N GLY A 37 -10.79 -10.79 5.00
CA GLY A 37 -11.54 -10.92 6.26
C GLY A 37 -12.66 -9.88 6.36
N SER A 38 -13.55 -10.06 7.32
CA SER A 38 -14.68 -9.17 7.57
C SER A 38 -14.24 -7.74 7.92
N ASN A 39 -15.15 -6.78 7.77
CA ASN A 39 -14.92 -5.42 8.27
C ASN A 39 -14.70 -5.46 9.79
N GLY A 40 -13.71 -4.71 10.26
CA GLY A 40 -13.35 -4.72 11.69
C GLY A 40 -12.42 -5.87 12.12
N SER A 41 -12.05 -6.83 11.26
CA SER A 41 -11.14 -7.93 11.62
C SER A 41 -9.71 -7.50 11.95
N GLY A 42 -9.35 -6.23 11.71
CA GLY A 42 -8.02 -5.67 12.05
C GLY A 42 -7.07 -5.49 10.87
N LYS A 43 -7.50 -5.73 9.60
CA LYS A 43 -6.68 -5.61 8.39
C LYS A 43 -5.95 -4.27 8.29
N SER A 44 -6.71 -3.17 8.34
CA SER A 44 -6.16 -1.80 8.25
C SER A 44 -5.20 -1.49 9.39
N THR A 45 -5.49 -1.96 10.60
CA THR A 45 -4.62 -1.80 11.78
C THR A 45 -3.30 -2.52 11.55
N LEU A 46 -3.34 -3.76 11.05
CA LEU A 46 -2.14 -4.52 10.75
C LEU A 46 -1.30 -3.83 9.67
N LEU A 47 -1.93 -3.33 8.58
CA LEU A 47 -1.22 -2.61 7.53
C LEU A 47 -0.54 -1.34 8.06
N ARG A 48 -1.20 -0.54 8.93
CA ARG A 48 -0.60 0.65 9.56
C ARG A 48 0.60 0.30 10.43
N ILE A 49 0.51 -0.78 11.19
CA ILE A 49 1.63 -1.27 12.01
C ILE A 49 2.77 -1.77 11.12
N CYS A 50 2.50 -2.55 10.09
CA CYS A 50 3.48 -2.99 9.12
C CYS A 50 4.13 -1.81 8.39
N ALA A 51 3.37 -0.78 8.02
CA ALA A 51 3.89 0.43 7.38
C ALA A 51 4.60 1.39 8.36
N LEU A 52 4.79 1.02 9.61
CA LEU A 52 5.44 1.82 10.68
C LEU A 52 4.76 3.17 10.95
N ILE A 53 3.46 3.27 10.67
CA ILE A 53 2.64 4.45 10.98
C ILE A 53 2.14 4.37 12.42
N GLU A 54 1.88 3.16 12.90
CA GLU A 54 1.41 2.87 14.23
C GLU A 54 2.28 1.83 14.91
N SER A 55 2.44 1.91 16.23
CA SER A 55 3.17 0.92 17.02
C SER A 55 2.21 -0.15 17.56
N PRO A 56 2.61 -1.42 17.58
CA PRO A 56 1.87 -2.45 18.30
C PRO A 56 1.96 -2.22 19.81
N ASP A 57 1.02 -2.77 20.58
CA ASP A 57 1.06 -2.75 22.04
C ASP A 57 2.03 -3.84 22.54
N ASN A 58 2.11 -4.98 21.83
CA ASN A 58 3.03 -6.08 22.09
C ASN A 58 3.42 -6.75 20.78
N GLY A 59 4.49 -7.56 20.83
CA GLY A 59 5.04 -8.24 19.66
C GLY A 59 5.98 -7.35 18.85
N GLU A 60 6.45 -7.86 17.74
CA GLU A 60 7.52 -7.24 16.96
C GLU A 60 7.20 -7.18 15.47
N VAL A 61 7.66 -6.12 14.83
CA VAL A 61 7.69 -5.93 13.37
C VAL A 61 9.15 -5.74 12.98
N ILE A 62 9.70 -6.65 12.21
CA ILE A 62 11.12 -6.65 11.86
C ILE A 62 11.26 -6.61 10.33
N TYR A 63 12.08 -5.69 9.84
CA TYR A 63 12.44 -5.60 8.43
C TYR A 63 13.85 -6.12 8.18
N PHE A 64 14.03 -6.80 7.05
CA PHE A 64 15.32 -7.36 6.64
C PHE A 64 15.68 -6.91 5.23
N SER A 65 16.98 -6.67 5.00
CA SER A 65 17.58 -6.58 3.67
C SER A 65 18.63 -7.68 3.55
N GLY A 66 18.36 -8.67 2.70
CA GLY A 66 19.12 -9.92 2.78
C GLY A 66 18.92 -10.58 4.15
N ASN A 67 20.04 -10.86 4.86
CA ASN A 67 20.01 -11.44 6.21
C ASN A 67 20.15 -10.42 7.34
N ASN A 68 20.29 -9.13 7.01
CA ASN A 68 20.50 -8.08 8.00
C ASN A 68 19.18 -7.47 8.44
N ILE A 69 18.98 -7.29 9.74
CA ILE A 69 17.90 -6.50 10.31
C ILE A 69 18.13 -5.03 9.99
N ILE A 70 17.08 -4.32 9.57
CA ILE A 70 17.13 -2.89 9.26
C ILE A 70 16.49 -2.10 10.40
N SER A 71 17.16 -1.02 10.81
CA SER A 71 16.62 -0.06 11.78
C SER A 71 15.34 0.59 11.24
N LYS A 72 14.36 0.80 12.15
CA LYS A 72 13.07 1.46 11.81
C LYS A 72 13.21 2.99 11.74
N ASP A 73 14.20 3.45 11.01
CA ASP A 73 14.53 4.86 10.81
C ASP A 73 13.86 5.47 9.56
N ILE A 74 14.24 6.71 9.25
CA ILE A 74 13.74 7.41 8.08
C ILE A 74 14.14 6.74 6.77
N LEU A 75 15.28 6.03 6.73
CA LEU A 75 15.74 5.35 5.51
C LEU A 75 14.83 4.17 5.19
N LEU A 76 14.45 3.36 6.19
CA LEU A 76 13.48 2.30 6.02
C LEU A 76 12.10 2.87 5.64
N ARG A 77 11.63 3.93 6.33
CA ARG A 77 10.32 4.55 6.03
C ARG A 77 10.23 5.10 4.62
N ARG A 78 11.35 5.46 3.99
CA ARG A 78 11.39 5.87 2.58
C ARG A 78 11.26 4.72 1.59
N ARG A 79 11.47 3.48 2.02
CA ARG A 79 11.40 2.26 1.20
C ARG A 79 10.02 1.60 1.25
N ILE A 80 9.14 2.05 2.13
CA ILE A 80 7.79 1.52 2.33
C ILE A 80 6.74 2.59 2.13
N THR A 81 5.56 2.22 1.68
CA THR A 81 4.45 3.17 1.46
C THR A 81 3.11 2.48 1.74
N LEU A 82 2.19 3.22 2.36
CA LEU A 82 0.81 2.80 2.55
C LEU A 82 -0.12 3.75 1.78
N VAL A 83 -1.02 3.18 1.00
CA VAL A 83 -2.17 3.87 0.40
C VAL A 83 -3.39 3.51 1.22
N LEU A 84 -3.99 4.50 1.84
CA LEU A 84 -5.20 4.36 2.65
C LEU A 84 -6.47 4.51 1.79
N PRO A 85 -7.62 3.96 2.20
CA PRO A 85 -8.91 4.36 1.64
C PRO A 85 -9.14 5.84 1.93
N GLY A 86 -9.77 6.55 1.01
CA GLY A 86 -10.04 7.99 1.21
C GLY A 86 -8.77 8.85 1.06
N ILE A 87 -8.23 8.90 -0.14
CA ILE A 87 -7.00 9.64 -0.45
C ILE A 87 -7.23 11.14 -0.32
N GLY A 88 -6.52 11.78 0.60
CA GLY A 88 -6.47 13.23 0.71
C GLY A 88 -5.77 13.86 -0.50
N LEU A 89 -6.39 14.90 -1.07
CA LEU A 89 -5.85 15.65 -2.20
C LEU A 89 -5.43 17.05 -1.75
N PHE A 90 -4.32 17.52 -2.31
CA PHE A 90 -3.93 18.93 -2.24
C PHE A 90 -4.64 19.70 -3.34
N ASN A 91 -5.10 20.92 -3.03
CA ASN A 91 -5.66 21.86 -4.02
C ASN A 91 -4.56 22.39 -4.96
N THR A 92 -4.14 21.52 -5.88
CA THR A 92 -3.12 21.78 -6.89
C THR A 92 -3.27 20.77 -8.03
N THR A 93 -2.37 20.80 -9.01
CA THR A 93 -2.46 19.89 -10.16
C THR A 93 -2.28 18.42 -9.78
N VAL A 94 -2.82 17.53 -10.62
CA VAL A 94 -2.60 16.08 -10.55
C VAL A 94 -1.10 15.76 -10.52
N PHE A 95 -0.31 16.43 -11.35
CA PHE A 95 1.16 16.30 -11.34
C PHE A 95 1.76 16.64 -9.97
N ASN A 96 1.41 17.78 -9.39
CA ASN A 96 1.95 18.21 -8.10
C ASN A 96 1.52 17.29 -6.95
N ASN A 97 0.30 16.75 -7.00
CA ASN A 97 -0.14 15.72 -6.07
C ASN A 97 0.72 14.47 -6.17
N ALA A 98 0.98 13.95 -7.37
CA ALA A 98 1.84 12.78 -7.57
C ALA A 98 3.31 13.05 -7.20
N ALA A 99 3.80 14.27 -7.44
CA ALA A 99 5.18 14.68 -7.14
C ALA A 99 5.46 14.91 -5.66
N TYR A 100 4.44 15.04 -4.82
CA TYR A 100 4.59 15.51 -3.44
C TYR A 100 5.65 14.73 -2.64
N GLY A 101 5.57 13.39 -2.66
CA GLY A 101 6.51 12.53 -1.94
C GLY A 101 7.96 12.68 -2.42
N LEU A 102 8.18 12.88 -3.70
CA LEU A 102 9.51 13.12 -4.27
C LEU A 102 10.04 14.50 -3.87
N LYS A 103 9.20 15.55 -3.91
CA LYS A 103 9.57 16.92 -3.54
C LYS A 103 10.06 17.01 -2.09
N ILE A 104 9.32 16.45 -1.14
CA ILE A 104 9.73 16.46 0.28
C ILE A 104 10.99 15.64 0.56
N ARG A 105 11.33 14.70 -0.34
CA ARG A 105 12.58 13.92 -0.27
C ARG A 105 13.76 14.60 -0.94
N GLY A 106 13.59 15.82 -1.45
CA GLY A 106 14.65 16.59 -2.12
C GLY A 106 14.91 16.16 -3.56
N GLY A 107 13.92 15.55 -4.23
CA GLY A 107 14.04 15.12 -5.62
C GLY A 107 14.38 16.26 -6.58
N LYS A 108 15.30 16.01 -7.52
CA LYS A 108 15.71 16.97 -8.56
C LYS A 108 14.64 17.09 -9.65
N ASN A 109 14.42 18.28 -10.20
CA ASN A 109 13.30 18.58 -11.10
C ASN A 109 13.14 17.63 -12.27
N LYS A 110 14.17 17.35 -13.07
CA LYS A 110 14.10 16.46 -14.23
C LYS A 110 13.78 15.00 -13.87
N GLU A 111 14.39 14.48 -12.80
CA GLU A 111 14.13 13.10 -12.35
C GLU A 111 12.73 12.97 -11.74
N THR A 112 12.32 13.94 -10.94
CA THR A 112 10.96 14.01 -10.39
C THR A 112 9.93 14.03 -11.50
N GLU A 113 10.13 14.87 -12.52
CA GLU A 113 9.21 14.95 -13.65
C GLU A 113 9.11 13.62 -14.40
N ARG A 114 10.24 12.95 -14.67
CA ARG A 114 10.25 11.63 -15.33
C ARG A 114 9.48 10.59 -14.52
N LYS A 115 9.76 10.48 -13.22
CA LYS A 115 9.10 9.49 -12.33
C LYS A 115 7.61 9.73 -12.24
N VAL A 116 7.19 10.98 -12.05
CA VAL A 116 5.79 11.36 -11.98
C VAL A 116 5.06 11.11 -13.29
N ASN A 117 5.63 11.52 -14.43
CA ASN A 117 5.02 11.26 -15.73
C ASN A 117 4.86 9.75 -16.00
N ASN A 118 5.86 8.93 -15.62
CA ASN A 118 5.77 7.48 -15.75
C ASN A 118 4.66 6.91 -14.86
N ALA A 119 4.57 7.34 -13.59
CA ALA A 119 3.52 6.89 -12.68
C ALA A 119 2.12 7.31 -13.18
N LEU A 120 1.95 8.55 -13.66
CA LEU A 120 0.68 9.02 -14.21
C LEU A 120 0.30 8.31 -15.52
N LYS A 121 1.26 7.97 -16.37
CA LYS A 121 1.02 7.13 -17.57
C LYS A 121 0.55 5.74 -17.17
N PHE A 122 1.20 5.13 -16.20
CA PHE A 122 0.90 3.78 -15.72
C PHE A 122 -0.53 3.64 -15.19
N VAL A 123 -1.03 4.66 -14.48
CA VAL A 123 -2.40 4.68 -13.97
C VAL A 123 -3.43 5.34 -14.91
N GLY A 124 -3.03 5.71 -16.14
CA GLY A 124 -3.91 6.30 -17.14
C GLY A 124 -4.32 7.76 -16.88
N LEU A 125 -3.57 8.51 -16.06
CA LEU A 125 -3.90 9.91 -15.69
C LEU A 125 -3.00 10.97 -16.34
N ILE A 126 -2.10 10.60 -17.25
CA ILE A 126 -1.13 11.54 -17.83
C ILE A 126 -1.81 12.68 -18.58
N HIS A 127 -2.96 12.43 -19.23
CA HIS A 127 -3.73 13.44 -19.96
C HIS A 127 -4.34 14.52 -19.04
N LYS A 128 -4.52 14.20 -17.75
CA LYS A 128 -5.03 15.13 -16.72
C LYS A 128 -3.92 15.75 -15.85
N LYS A 129 -2.65 15.59 -16.20
CA LYS A 129 -1.52 16.01 -15.33
C LYS A 129 -1.58 17.46 -14.87
N ASN A 130 -2.10 18.36 -15.72
CA ASN A 130 -2.20 19.79 -15.44
C ASN A 130 -3.56 20.22 -14.87
N HIS A 131 -4.54 19.31 -14.76
CA HIS A 131 -5.86 19.60 -14.17
C HIS A 131 -5.73 19.72 -12.65
N ASN A 132 -6.64 20.46 -12.04
CA ASN A 132 -6.74 20.48 -10.57
C ASN A 132 -7.18 19.11 -10.06
N ALA A 133 -6.46 18.54 -9.10
CA ALA A 133 -6.76 17.22 -8.56
C ALA A 133 -8.13 17.13 -7.89
N LEU A 134 -8.68 18.24 -7.38
CA LEU A 134 -10.02 18.28 -6.78
C LEU A 134 -11.16 18.06 -7.78
N THR A 135 -10.88 18.10 -9.10
CA THR A 135 -11.89 17.84 -10.15
C THR A 135 -11.93 16.38 -10.60
N LEU A 136 -11.13 15.51 -9.99
CA LEU A 136 -11.07 14.10 -10.34
C LEU A 136 -12.29 13.34 -9.79
N SER A 137 -12.73 12.31 -10.53
CA SER A 137 -13.72 11.34 -10.05
C SER A 137 -13.13 10.45 -8.93
N SER A 138 -13.98 9.73 -8.20
CA SER A 138 -13.55 8.82 -7.12
C SER A 138 -12.53 7.79 -7.60
N GLY A 139 -12.77 7.14 -8.75
CA GLY A 139 -11.83 6.18 -9.34
C GLY A 139 -10.52 6.83 -9.79
N GLU A 140 -10.55 8.07 -10.31
CA GLU A 140 -9.36 8.83 -10.66
C GLU A 140 -8.57 9.25 -9.42
N ILE A 141 -9.24 9.61 -8.34
CA ILE A 141 -8.61 9.89 -7.05
C ILE A 141 -7.85 8.67 -6.55
N GLN A 142 -8.48 7.49 -6.60
CA GLN A 142 -7.86 6.24 -6.20
C GLN A 142 -6.61 5.93 -7.05
N ARG A 143 -6.71 6.08 -8.38
CA ARG A 143 -5.57 5.92 -9.29
C ARG A 143 -4.46 6.95 -9.03
N LEU A 144 -4.80 8.19 -8.69
CA LEU A 144 -3.81 9.20 -8.31
C LEU A 144 -3.08 8.83 -7.01
N GLY A 145 -3.77 8.24 -6.03
CA GLY A 145 -3.14 7.72 -4.82
C GLY A 145 -2.11 6.64 -5.11
N ILE A 146 -2.46 5.70 -6.00
CA ILE A 146 -1.52 4.67 -6.46
C ILE A 146 -0.34 5.31 -7.21
N ALA A 147 -0.59 6.27 -8.12
CA ALA A 147 0.48 6.99 -8.83
C ALA A 147 1.42 7.73 -7.87
N ARG A 148 0.88 8.37 -6.81
CA ARG A 148 1.65 9.02 -5.75
C ARG A 148 2.58 8.04 -5.04
N ALA A 149 2.07 6.84 -4.73
CA ALA A 149 2.85 5.78 -4.13
C ALA A 149 3.92 5.23 -5.09
N MET A 150 3.58 4.99 -6.35
CA MET A 150 4.51 4.46 -7.36
C MET A 150 5.63 5.44 -7.71
N ALA A 151 5.35 6.74 -7.73
CA ALA A 151 6.33 7.77 -8.10
C ALA A 151 7.58 7.74 -7.19
N ILE A 152 7.43 7.33 -5.93
CA ILE A 152 8.54 7.22 -4.98
C ILE A 152 9.23 5.86 -5.01
N GLU A 153 8.80 4.94 -5.88
CA GLU A 153 9.39 3.62 -6.12
C GLU A 153 9.64 2.82 -4.82
N PRO A 154 8.60 2.53 -4.03
CA PRO A 154 8.76 1.81 -2.78
C PRO A 154 9.12 0.34 -3.05
N GLU A 155 9.93 -0.27 -2.19
CA GLU A 155 10.23 -1.70 -2.24
C GLU A 155 9.08 -2.54 -1.65
N MET A 156 8.31 -1.95 -0.74
CA MET A 156 7.12 -2.58 -0.17
C MET A 156 5.95 -1.60 -0.19
N LEU A 157 4.84 -2.02 -0.79
CA LEU A 157 3.64 -1.24 -0.95
C LEU A 157 2.48 -1.91 -0.22
N PHE A 158 1.83 -1.17 0.65
CA PHE A 158 0.59 -1.55 1.32
C PHE A 158 -0.58 -0.82 0.68
N LEU A 159 -1.64 -1.55 0.33
CA LEU A 159 -2.87 -1.00 -0.22
C LEU A 159 -4.04 -1.41 0.69
N ASP A 160 -4.65 -0.44 1.33
CA ASP A 160 -5.80 -0.66 2.22
C ASP A 160 -7.09 -0.37 1.46
N GLU A 161 -7.86 -1.44 1.15
CA GLU A 161 -9.13 -1.38 0.40
C GLU A 161 -9.02 -0.55 -0.91
N PRO A 162 -8.12 -0.90 -1.85
CA PRO A 162 -7.78 -0.04 -3.00
C PRO A 162 -8.92 0.16 -3.99
N THR A 163 -10.01 -0.59 -3.88
CA THR A 163 -11.19 -0.51 -4.76
C THR A 163 -12.47 -0.13 -4.01
N ALA A 164 -12.36 0.16 -2.70
CA ALA A 164 -13.52 0.58 -1.94
C ALA A 164 -14.09 1.90 -2.47
N SER A 165 -15.42 1.98 -2.53
CA SER A 165 -16.14 3.21 -2.91
C SER A 165 -15.93 3.71 -4.34
N ILE A 166 -15.51 2.86 -5.26
CA ILE A 166 -15.46 3.12 -6.70
C ILE A 166 -16.39 2.14 -7.44
N ASP A 167 -16.81 2.51 -8.65
CA ASP A 167 -17.65 1.68 -9.50
C ASP A 167 -16.89 0.47 -10.09
N ASN A 168 -17.63 -0.44 -10.72
CA ASN A 168 -17.06 -1.67 -11.28
C ASN A 168 -16.03 -1.41 -12.37
N GLU A 169 -16.25 -0.42 -13.25
CA GLU A 169 -15.31 -0.07 -14.31
C GLU A 169 -13.96 0.42 -13.73
N ASN A 170 -14.02 1.33 -12.76
CA ASN A 170 -12.82 1.80 -12.07
C ASN A 170 -12.16 0.69 -11.23
N THR A 171 -12.95 -0.23 -10.66
CA THR A 171 -12.42 -1.41 -9.95
C THR A 171 -11.55 -2.26 -10.88
N GLU A 172 -12.04 -2.60 -12.08
CA GLU A 172 -11.27 -3.35 -13.07
C GLU A 172 -9.99 -2.61 -13.48
N ILE A 173 -10.06 -1.29 -13.66
CA ILE A 173 -8.87 -0.48 -13.98
C ILE A 173 -7.83 -0.56 -12.85
N VAL A 174 -8.24 -0.42 -11.59
CA VAL A 174 -7.33 -0.50 -10.43
C VAL A 174 -6.76 -1.91 -10.28
N GLU A 175 -7.55 -2.97 -10.46
CA GLU A 175 -7.06 -4.35 -10.46
C GLU A 175 -6.02 -4.58 -11.56
N ASN A 176 -6.27 -4.11 -12.76
CA ASN A 176 -5.31 -4.19 -13.87
C ASN A 176 -4.00 -3.44 -13.58
N ILE A 177 -4.07 -2.28 -12.91
CA ILE A 177 -2.88 -1.55 -12.44
C ILE A 177 -2.08 -2.44 -11.47
N ILE A 178 -2.74 -3.06 -10.49
CA ILE A 178 -2.08 -3.94 -9.50
C ILE A 178 -1.47 -5.17 -10.19
N LEU A 179 -2.18 -5.79 -11.14
CA LEU A 179 -1.66 -6.93 -11.91
C LEU A 179 -0.44 -6.55 -12.77
N ASN A 180 -0.43 -5.35 -13.34
CA ASN A 180 0.71 -4.84 -14.08
C ASN A 180 1.90 -4.55 -13.16
N MET A 181 1.66 -3.99 -11.97
CA MET A 181 2.71 -3.83 -10.94
C MET A 181 3.32 -5.18 -10.52
N LYS A 182 2.48 -6.20 -10.35
CA LYS A 182 2.90 -7.58 -10.06
C LYS A 182 3.81 -8.13 -11.16
N LYS A 183 3.43 -7.98 -12.44
CA LYS A 183 4.23 -8.42 -13.60
C LYS A 183 5.59 -7.71 -13.68
N GLU A 184 5.64 -6.43 -13.36
CA GLU A 184 6.88 -5.67 -13.34
C GLU A 184 7.80 -6.03 -12.16
N GLY A 185 7.26 -6.64 -11.09
CA GLY A 185 8.02 -7.13 -9.94
C GLY A 185 8.78 -6.04 -9.16
N ARG A 186 8.36 -4.77 -9.29
CA ARG A 186 9.09 -3.63 -8.71
C ARG A 186 8.95 -3.51 -7.21
N SER A 187 7.84 -3.97 -6.66
CA SER A 187 7.51 -3.85 -5.23
C SER A 187 6.88 -5.15 -4.73
N LYS A 188 7.16 -5.50 -3.49
CA LYS A 188 6.32 -6.45 -2.76
C LYS A 188 5.04 -5.72 -2.36
N THR A 189 3.89 -6.25 -2.73
CA THR A 189 2.60 -5.60 -2.47
C THR A 189 1.78 -6.39 -1.45
N ILE A 190 1.26 -5.72 -0.44
CA ILE A 190 0.34 -6.29 0.55
C ILE A 190 -0.98 -5.53 0.46
N ILE A 191 -2.05 -6.24 0.14
CA ILE A 191 -3.39 -5.68 -0.07
C ILE A 191 -4.29 -6.14 1.05
N ALA A 192 -5.04 -5.24 1.67
CA ALA A 192 -6.19 -5.58 2.50
C ALA A 192 -7.46 -5.37 1.68
N THR A 193 -8.34 -6.37 1.65
CA THR A 193 -9.67 -6.28 1.04
C THR A 193 -10.65 -7.21 1.74
N HIS A 194 -11.93 -6.89 1.69
CA HIS A 194 -12.99 -7.79 2.14
C HIS A 194 -13.59 -8.60 0.97
N ASP A 195 -13.19 -8.32 -0.28
CA ASP A 195 -13.65 -9.03 -1.46
C ASP A 195 -12.76 -10.26 -1.74
N MET A 196 -13.33 -11.46 -1.48
CA MET A 196 -12.65 -12.74 -1.70
C MET A 196 -12.39 -13.04 -3.18
N LEU A 197 -13.26 -12.59 -4.08
CA LEU A 197 -13.08 -12.79 -5.51
C LEU A 197 -11.92 -11.93 -6.03
N GLN A 198 -11.85 -10.69 -5.59
CA GLN A 198 -10.72 -9.80 -5.86
C GLN A 198 -9.41 -10.41 -5.33
N ALA A 199 -9.42 -10.94 -4.11
CA ALA A 199 -8.26 -11.56 -3.51
C ALA A 199 -7.72 -12.72 -4.37
N GLY A 200 -8.61 -13.57 -4.88
CA GLY A 200 -8.25 -14.68 -5.77
C GLY A 200 -7.67 -14.23 -7.11
N ARG A 201 -8.14 -13.09 -7.65
CA ARG A 201 -7.61 -12.53 -8.91
C ARG A 201 -6.21 -11.91 -8.74
N LEU A 202 -5.98 -11.23 -7.64
CA LEU A 202 -4.76 -10.41 -7.43
C LEU A 202 -3.64 -11.17 -6.73
N GLY A 203 -3.97 -12.05 -5.77
CA GLY A 203 -3.01 -12.62 -4.83
C GLY A 203 -2.12 -13.72 -5.38
N ASP A 204 -0.84 -13.73 -4.98
CA ASP A 204 0.03 -14.90 -5.04
C ASP A 204 -0.03 -15.69 -3.73
N CYS A 205 -0.40 -15.02 -2.66
CA CYS A 205 -0.57 -15.60 -1.33
C CYS A 205 -1.78 -14.97 -0.67
N MET A 206 -2.75 -15.79 -0.27
CA MET A 206 -3.93 -15.36 0.44
C MET A 206 -3.79 -15.61 1.93
N LEU A 207 -4.18 -14.63 2.73
CA LEU A 207 -4.19 -14.66 4.18
C LEU A 207 -5.59 -14.25 4.65
N LEU A 208 -6.17 -15.02 5.53
CA LEU A 208 -7.43 -14.69 6.19
C LEU A 208 -7.13 -14.00 7.52
N MET A 209 -7.75 -12.87 7.75
CA MET A 209 -7.76 -12.23 9.05
C MET A 209 -9.09 -12.48 9.74
N ASP A 210 -9.04 -13.22 10.83
CA ASP A 210 -10.19 -13.60 11.62
C ASP A 210 -9.91 -13.36 13.11
N GLU A 211 -10.84 -12.68 13.80
CA GLU A 211 -10.74 -12.32 15.23
C GLU A 211 -9.35 -11.75 15.62
N GLY A 212 -8.77 -10.92 14.76
CA GLY A 212 -7.47 -10.31 14.99
C GLY A 212 -6.29 -11.27 14.84
N LYS A 213 -6.45 -12.43 14.21
CA LYS A 213 -5.37 -13.41 13.91
C LYS A 213 -5.20 -13.57 12.41
N ILE A 214 -3.99 -13.91 11.98
CA ILE A 214 -3.70 -14.27 10.60
C ILE A 214 -3.75 -15.79 10.47
N ILE A 215 -4.53 -16.26 9.49
CA ILE A 215 -4.62 -17.66 9.08
C ILE A 215 -4.19 -17.72 7.61
N LYS A 216 -3.24 -18.58 7.29
CA LYS A 216 -2.85 -18.82 5.89
C LYS A 216 -3.87 -19.76 5.26
N VAL A 217 -4.42 -19.34 4.12
CA VAL A 217 -5.39 -20.09 3.33
C VAL A 217 -4.68 -20.85 2.20
#